data_4c51f5196febd3dd5738d337d51bf30b
#
_entry.id   4c51f5196febd3dd5738d337d51bf30b
#
_cell.length_a   1.000
_cell.length_b   1.000
_cell.length_c   1.000
_cell.angle_alpha   90.00
_cell.angle_beta   90.00
_cell.angle_gamma   90.00
#
_symmetry.space_group_name_H-M   'P 1'
#
loop_
_entity.id
_entity.type
_entity.pdbx_description
1 polymer ?
#
loop_
_entity_poly.entity_id
_entity_poly.type
_entity_poly.pdbx_seq_one_letter_code
_entity_poly.pdbx_strand_id
1 'polypeptide(L)'
;MTSITLHKHHGLGNDFLVAFNPQVADLPGFARRVCDRRRGIGADGLLVATEVEGYTAQMVLYNADGSRAEMSGNGIRCFAQAVAMRSGSLEVQQVLTDAGRREVTLYA
;
A
#
# COMPACT_ATOMS: atom_id res chain seq x y z
N MET A 1 -22.38 7.18 -4.61
CA MET A 1 -21.01 7.12 -5.15
C MET A 1 -20.04 6.84 -4.03
N THR A 2 -19.15 5.88 -4.22
CA THR A 2 -18.17 5.52 -3.20
C THR A 2 -16.91 6.35 -3.37
N SER A 3 -16.48 7.03 -2.32
CA SER A 3 -15.19 7.72 -2.30
C SER A 3 -14.09 6.78 -1.89
N ILE A 4 -12.92 6.92 -2.49
CA ILE A 4 -11.72 6.18 -2.12
C ILE A 4 -10.70 7.18 -1.60
N THR A 5 -10.23 6.94 -0.38
CA THR A 5 -9.18 7.77 0.21
C THR A 5 -7.83 7.15 -0.09
N LEU A 6 -6.94 7.95 -0.64
CA LEU A 6 -5.57 7.54 -0.93
C LEU A 6 -4.61 8.36 -0.08
N HIS A 7 -3.65 7.67 0.53
CA HIS A 7 -2.59 8.30 1.30
C HIS A 7 -1.29 8.17 0.52
N LYS A 8 -0.57 9.27 0.34
CA LYS A 8 0.70 9.24 -0.38
C LYS A 8 1.86 9.23 0.61
N HIS A 9 2.74 8.26 0.46
CA HIS A 9 3.91 8.09 1.31
C HIS A 9 5.18 8.02 0.46
N HIS A 10 6.28 8.48 1.03
CA HIS A 10 7.58 8.49 0.37
C HIS A 10 8.58 7.66 1.17
N GLY A 11 9.41 6.89 0.47
CA GLY A 11 10.50 6.14 1.09
C GLY A 11 11.69 6.11 0.15
N LEU A 12 12.82 6.71 0.52
CA LEU A 12 14.13 6.59 -0.15
C LEU A 12 14.07 6.69 -1.69
N GLY A 13 13.37 7.72 -2.19
CA GLY A 13 13.29 7.97 -3.63
C GLY A 13 12.11 7.36 -4.35
N ASN A 14 11.31 6.55 -3.66
CA ASN A 14 10.06 6.02 -4.20
C ASN A 14 8.87 6.65 -3.49
N ASP A 15 7.77 6.82 -4.22
CA ASP A 15 6.52 7.25 -3.62
C ASP A 15 5.42 6.22 -3.93
N PHE A 16 4.53 6.04 -2.96
CA PHE A 16 3.46 5.06 -3.06
C PHE A 16 2.15 5.68 -2.59
N LEU A 17 1.07 5.26 -3.24
CA LEU A 17 -0.27 5.54 -2.76
C LEU A 17 -0.76 4.33 -1.98
N VAL A 18 -1.41 4.57 -0.84
CA VAL A 18 -1.95 3.50 0.01
C VAL A 18 -3.45 3.64 0.07
N ALA A 19 -4.16 2.56 -0.26
CA ALA A 19 -5.62 2.48 -0.15
C ALA A 19 -5.99 1.40 0.84
N PHE A 20 -6.88 1.72 1.79
CA PHE A 20 -7.36 0.75 2.79
C PHE A 20 -8.71 0.22 2.37
N ASN A 21 -8.79 -1.10 2.19
CA ASN A 21 -10.03 -1.82 1.84
C ASN A 21 -10.79 -1.16 0.67
N PRO A 22 -10.12 -0.84 -0.44
CA PRO A 22 -10.80 -0.16 -1.55
C PRO A 22 -11.83 -1.07 -2.19
N GLN A 23 -13.01 -0.51 -2.46
CA GLN A 23 -14.09 -1.23 -3.12
C GLN A 23 -13.99 -1.00 -4.64
N VAL A 24 -12.98 -1.62 -5.25
CA VAL A 24 -12.66 -1.46 -6.66
C VAL A 24 -12.57 -2.82 -7.31
N ALA A 25 -13.34 -3.03 -8.38
CA ALA A 25 -13.36 -4.31 -9.08
C ALA A 25 -12.11 -4.54 -9.91
N ASP A 26 -11.57 -3.48 -10.53
CA ASP A 26 -10.37 -3.56 -11.38
C ASP A 26 -9.22 -2.82 -10.72
N LEU A 27 -8.55 -3.48 -9.78
CA LEU A 27 -7.41 -2.90 -9.07
C LEU A 27 -6.22 -2.60 -9.98
N PRO A 28 -5.84 -3.48 -10.95
CA PRO A 28 -4.77 -3.12 -11.88
C PRO A 28 -5.07 -1.86 -12.69
N GLY A 29 -6.28 -1.72 -13.20
CA GLY A 29 -6.69 -0.52 -13.92
C GLY A 29 -6.74 0.72 -13.04
N PHE A 30 -7.20 0.56 -11.81
CA PHE A 30 -7.21 1.65 -10.84
C PHE A 30 -5.79 2.11 -10.53
N ALA A 31 -4.85 1.16 -10.35
CA ALA A 31 -3.44 1.49 -10.11
C ALA A 31 -2.86 2.31 -11.27
N ARG A 32 -3.12 1.90 -12.52
CA ARG A 32 -2.65 2.66 -13.69
C ARG A 32 -3.17 4.09 -13.68
N ARG A 33 -4.45 4.27 -13.35
CA ARG A 33 -5.09 5.59 -13.36
C ARG A 33 -4.54 6.50 -12.27
N VAL A 34 -4.45 6.02 -11.03
CA VAL A 34 -4.05 6.88 -9.91
C VAL A 34 -2.55 7.13 -9.89
N CYS A 35 -1.74 6.19 -10.39
CA CYS A 35 -0.29 6.36 -10.44
C CYS A 35 0.20 7.18 -11.64
N ASP A 36 -0.66 7.44 -12.60
CA ASP A 36 -0.31 8.27 -13.76
C ASP A 36 0.05 9.68 -13.30
N ARG A 37 1.27 10.13 -13.64
CA ARG A 37 1.76 11.43 -13.17
C ARG A 37 1.17 12.62 -13.91
N ARG A 38 0.52 12.39 -15.05
CA ARG A 38 -0.12 13.44 -15.84
C ARG A 38 -1.61 13.57 -15.53
N ARG A 39 -2.30 12.44 -15.42
CA ARG A 39 -3.77 12.41 -15.32
C ARG A 39 -4.27 11.99 -13.95
N GLY A 40 -3.43 11.35 -13.16
CA GLY A 40 -3.75 10.89 -11.82
C GLY A 40 -3.01 11.67 -10.77
N ILE A 41 -2.89 11.07 -9.59
CA ILE A 41 -2.15 11.65 -8.47
C ILE A 41 -0.64 11.55 -8.72
N GLY A 42 -0.22 10.45 -9.34
CA GLY A 42 1.18 10.20 -9.64
C GLY A 42 1.89 9.47 -8.50
N ALA A 43 2.44 8.30 -8.79
CA ALA A 43 3.22 7.52 -7.84
C ALA A 43 3.93 6.39 -8.54
N ASP A 44 4.93 5.80 -7.87
CA ASP A 44 5.63 4.62 -8.38
C ASP A 44 4.78 3.35 -8.25
N GLY A 45 3.86 3.31 -7.30
CA GLY A 45 3.00 2.17 -7.13
C GLY A 45 1.82 2.43 -6.19
N LEU A 46 0.90 1.47 -6.18
CA LEU A 46 -0.28 1.45 -5.31
C LEU A 46 -0.16 0.29 -4.35
N LEU A 47 -0.27 0.58 -3.07
CA LEU A 47 -0.30 -0.42 -2.00
C LEU A 47 -1.75 -0.56 -1.53
N VAL A 48 -2.27 -1.77 -1.60
CA VAL A 48 -3.65 -2.06 -1.16
C VAL A 48 -3.57 -2.79 0.17
N ALA A 49 -4.21 -2.23 1.18
CA ALA A 49 -4.29 -2.81 2.51
C ALA A 49 -5.66 -3.44 2.71
N THR A 50 -5.69 -4.70 3.09
CA THR A 50 -6.92 -5.40 3.45
C THR A 50 -6.76 -6.10 4.78
N GLU A 51 -7.88 -6.38 5.43
CA GLU A 51 -7.89 -7.11 6.69
C GLU A 51 -7.79 -8.60 6.42
N VAL A 52 -6.92 -9.27 7.17
CA VAL A 52 -6.74 -10.72 7.10
C VAL A 52 -6.57 -11.23 8.53
N GLU A 53 -7.30 -12.26 8.88
CA GLU A 53 -7.23 -12.86 10.22
C GLU A 53 -5.84 -13.39 10.50
N GLY A 54 -5.31 -13.10 11.69
CA GLY A 54 -3.99 -13.55 12.12
C GLY A 54 -2.85 -12.62 11.73
N TYR A 55 -3.13 -11.50 11.05
CA TYR A 55 -2.13 -10.53 10.61
C TYR A 55 -2.58 -9.11 10.95
N THR A 56 -1.62 -8.19 11.02
CA THR A 56 -1.96 -6.78 11.16
C THR A 56 -2.69 -6.29 9.92
N ALA A 57 -2.22 -6.68 8.73
CA ALA A 57 -2.84 -6.37 7.46
C ALA A 57 -2.25 -7.23 6.37
N GLN A 58 -2.95 -7.33 5.24
CA GLN A 58 -2.42 -7.88 4.01
C GLN A 58 -2.07 -6.75 3.06
N MET A 59 -0.90 -6.82 2.44
CA MET A 59 -0.43 -5.85 1.47
C MET A 59 -0.37 -6.48 0.08
N VAL A 60 -1.00 -5.83 -0.89
CA VAL A 60 -0.82 -6.16 -2.30
C VAL A 60 -0.24 -4.93 -2.98
N LEU A 61 0.83 -5.12 -3.75
CA LEU A 61 1.52 -4.04 -4.44
C LEU A 61 1.25 -4.12 -5.93
N TYR A 62 0.76 -3.01 -6.48
CA TYR A 62 0.64 -2.83 -7.92
C TYR A 62 1.63 -1.76 -8.39
N ASN A 63 2.39 -2.07 -9.44
CA ASN A 63 3.24 -1.09 -10.09
C ASN A 63 2.39 -0.02 -10.81
N ALA A 64 3.02 1.07 -11.22
CA ALA A 64 2.32 2.14 -11.92
C ALA A 64 1.68 1.68 -13.24
N ASP A 65 2.20 0.62 -13.84
CA ASP A 65 1.64 0.04 -15.07
C ASP A 65 0.48 -0.93 -14.82
N GLY A 66 0.11 -1.14 -13.55
CA GLY A 66 -0.96 -2.04 -13.14
C GLY A 66 -0.51 -3.47 -12.89
N SER A 67 0.74 -3.82 -13.16
CA SER A 67 1.23 -5.17 -12.88
C SER A 67 1.40 -5.37 -11.38
N ARG A 68 1.19 -6.60 -10.91
CA ARG A 68 1.32 -6.96 -9.51
C ARG A 68 2.76 -7.33 -9.20
N ALA A 69 3.32 -6.74 -8.17
CA ALA A 69 4.67 -7.04 -7.71
C ALA A 69 4.62 -7.80 -6.39
N GLU A 70 5.56 -8.72 -6.18
CA GLU A 70 5.57 -9.54 -4.97
C GLU A 70 5.97 -8.74 -3.75
N MET A 71 6.99 -7.89 -3.88
CA MET A 71 7.58 -7.22 -2.73
C MET A 71 8.39 -6.00 -3.14
N SER A 72 8.40 -5.00 -2.29
CA SER A 72 9.27 -3.84 -2.36
C SER A 72 9.65 -3.44 -0.93
N GLY A 73 10.96 -3.33 -0.65
CA GLY A 73 11.43 -2.89 0.67
C GLY A 73 10.95 -1.49 1.01
N ASN A 74 10.98 -0.58 0.04
CA ASN A 74 10.46 0.79 0.23
C ASN A 74 8.94 0.78 0.35
N GLY A 75 8.27 -0.06 -0.44
CA GLY A 75 6.82 -0.20 -0.40
C GLY A 75 6.32 -0.67 0.96
N ILE A 76 6.94 -1.69 1.54
CA ILE A 76 6.48 -2.21 2.83
C ILE A 76 6.73 -1.20 3.96
N ARG A 77 7.78 -0.39 3.87
CA ARG A 77 8.00 0.70 4.84
C ARG A 77 6.90 1.75 4.76
N CYS A 78 6.56 2.19 3.56
CA CYS A 78 5.48 3.14 3.35
C CYS A 78 4.14 2.56 3.83
N PHE A 79 3.91 1.28 3.54
CA PHE A 79 2.72 0.57 3.98
C PHE A 79 2.61 0.54 5.50
N ALA A 80 3.70 0.16 6.18
CA ALA A 80 3.71 0.08 7.63
C ALA A 80 3.50 1.45 8.28
N GLN A 81 4.08 2.51 7.70
CA GLN A 81 3.85 3.88 8.18
C GLN A 81 2.37 4.27 8.05
N ALA A 82 1.75 3.96 6.91
CA ALA A 82 0.35 4.26 6.70
C ALA A 82 -0.56 3.51 7.68
N VAL A 83 -0.27 2.23 7.92
CA VAL A 83 -1.01 1.41 8.89
C VAL A 83 -0.86 2.00 10.30
N ALA A 84 0.37 2.37 10.69
CA ALA A 84 0.62 2.95 12.00
C ALA A 84 -0.11 4.28 12.19
N MET A 85 -0.11 5.13 11.18
CA MET A 85 -0.82 6.41 11.23
C MET A 85 -2.33 6.21 11.36
N ARG A 86 -2.87 5.23 10.65
CA ARG A 86 -4.30 4.93 10.69
C ARG A 86 -4.71 4.36 12.04
N SER A 87 -3.91 3.46 12.60
CA SER A 87 -4.23 2.79 13.88
C SER A 87 -3.82 3.60 15.10
N GLY A 88 -2.88 4.54 14.95
CA GLY A 88 -2.30 5.28 16.06
C GLY A 88 -1.33 4.46 16.90
N SER A 89 -0.83 3.33 16.37
CA SER A 89 0.03 2.40 17.12
C SER A 89 1.35 2.18 16.40
N LEU A 90 2.44 2.11 17.17
CA LEU A 90 3.77 1.74 16.67
C LEU A 90 4.13 0.30 17.02
N GLU A 91 3.15 -0.53 17.33
CA GLU A 91 3.40 -1.94 17.60
C GLU A 91 3.95 -2.65 16.36
N VAL A 92 4.72 -3.71 16.60
CA VAL A 92 5.25 -4.56 15.52
C VAL A 92 4.11 -5.07 14.65
N GLN A 93 4.29 -4.96 13.34
CA GLN A 93 3.28 -5.38 12.38
C GLN A 93 3.65 -6.71 11.74
N GLN A 94 2.66 -7.58 11.64
CA GLN A 94 2.77 -8.83 10.89
C GLN A 94 2.01 -8.64 9.60
N VAL A 95 2.73 -8.45 8.50
CA VAL A 95 2.13 -8.13 7.21
C VAL A 95 2.20 -9.34 6.29
N LEU A 96 1.06 -9.74 5.75
CA LEU A 96 0.99 -10.79 4.75
C LEU A 96 1.19 -10.16 3.37
N THR A 97 2.21 -10.60 2.64
CA THR A 97 2.52 -10.10 1.30
C THR A 97 2.49 -11.25 0.29
N ASP A 98 2.58 -10.92 -1.00
CA ASP A 98 2.69 -11.95 -2.04
C ASP A 98 3.98 -12.77 -1.92
N ALA A 99 4.99 -12.22 -1.24
CA ALA A 99 6.24 -12.93 -0.95
C ALA A 99 6.22 -13.65 0.42
N GLY A 100 5.06 -13.72 1.07
CA GLY A 100 4.86 -14.34 2.37
C GLY A 100 4.78 -13.33 3.50
N ARG A 101 4.81 -13.85 4.73
CA ARG A 101 4.71 -13.02 5.93
C ARG A 101 5.98 -12.19 6.12
N ARG A 102 5.78 -10.93 6.50
CA ARG A 102 6.88 -10.02 6.85
C ARG A 102 6.59 -9.34 8.18
N GLU A 103 7.57 -9.29 9.04
CA GLU A 103 7.49 -8.57 10.31
C GLU A 103 8.13 -7.21 10.13
N VAL A 104 7.42 -6.15 10.50
CA VAL A 104 7.90 -4.78 10.34
C VAL A 104 7.86 -4.07 11.68
N THR A 105 9.00 -3.50 12.08
CA THR A 105 9.13 -2.71 13.29
C THR A 105 9.36 -1.25 12.90
N LEU A 106 8.56 -0.35 13.47
CA LEU A 106 8.72 1.08 13.28
C LEU A 106 9.30 1.70 14.54
N TYR A 107 10.21 2.64 14.36
CA TYR A 107 10.83 3.37 15.45
C TYR A 107 10.37 4.83 15.44
N ALA A 108 10.05 5.34 16.60
CA ALA A 108 9.66 6.75 16.77
C ALA A 108 10.84 7.68 16.56
#